data_6d8038abe028d077e6469cf2284abea6
#
_entry.id   6d8038abe028d077e6469cf2284abea6
#
_cell.length_a   1.000
_cell.length_b   1.000
_cell.length_c   1.000
_cell.angle_alpha   90.00
_cell.angle_beta   90.00
_cell.angle_gamma   90.00
#
_symmetry.space_group_name_H-M   'P 1'
#
loop_
_entity.id
_entity.type
_entity.pdbx_description
1 polymer ?
#
loop_
_entity_poly.entity_id
_entity_poly.type
_entity_poly.pdbx_seq_one_letter_code
_entity_poly.pdbx_strand_id
1 'polypeptide(L)'
;MITEMTFIQRSLLFAKLSSIAYSDDIDWVRKKVRKLGFTTVEFYNKDGAQAYRFMNAEDLVIACRGTQPTEFNDISADLKALPVVAETVSRVHQGFKVEVDELWPMVLEDINRKVNENKKLWFTGHSLGAGMATIMASRCHLYADINPIEELYTYGSPRVGWKKYCKSLGVVHHRWVNNNDIVTRVPLRIMGYTHD
;
A
#
# COMPACT_ATOMS: atom_id res chain seq x y z
N MET A 1 -5.00 -4.73 -20.02
CA MET A 1 -4.01 -3.99 -19.18
C MET A 1 -4.74 -3.05 -18.23
N ILE A 2 -4.22 -2.86 -17.02
CA ILE A 2 -4.78 -1.88 -16.08
C ILE A 2 -4.74 -0.47 -16.66
N THR A 3 -3.71 -0.12 -17.39
CA THR A 3 -3.56 1.20 -18.06
C THR A 3 -4.65 1.52 -19.09
N GLU A 4 -5.32 0.52 -19.66
CA GLU A 4 -6.41 0.71 -20.63
C GLU A 4 -7.76 0.98 -19.95
N MET A 5 -7.85 0.74 -18.65
CA MET A 5 -9.04 1.01 -17.86
C MET A 5 -9.23 2.52 -17.67
N THR A 6 -10.49 2.96 -17.61
CA THR A 6 -10.79 4.32 -17.15
C THR A 6 -10.37 4.51 -15.68
N PHE A 7 -10.20 5.75 -15.27
CA PHE A 7 -9.89 6.08 -13.86
C PHE A 7 -10.84 5.40 -12.86
N ILE A 8 -12.15 5.42 -13.13
CA ILE A 8 -13.15 4.82 -12.24
C ILE A 8 -13.02 3.28 -12.21
N GLN A 9 -12.76 2.66 -13.36
CA GLN A 9 -12.54 1.21 -13.41
C GLN A 9 -11.28 0.80 -12.63
N ARG A 10 -10.17 1.56 -12.76
CA ARG A 10 -8.96 1.34 -11.95
C ARG A 10 -9.24 1.49 -10.48
N SER A 11 -9.89 2.59 -10.08
CA SER A 11 -10.23 2.83 -8.68
C SER A 11 -11.09 1.71 -8.09
N LEU A 12 -12.06 1.19 -8.84
CA LEU A 12 -12.88 0.07 -8.38
C LEU A 12 -12.07 -1.24 -8.29
N LEU A 13 -11.17 -1.48 -9.26
CA LEU A 13 -10.28 -2.65 -9.24
C LEU A 13 -9.41 -2.65 -7.98
N PHE A 14 -8.71 -1.54 -7.72
CA PHE A 14 -7.81 -1.43 -6.57
C PHE A 14 -8.55 -1.46 -5.23
N ALA A 15 -9.77 -0.92 -5.14
CA ALA A 15 -10.63 -1.09 -3.96
C ALA A 15 -10.95 -2.56 -3.69
N LYS A 16 -11.30 -3.33 -4.74
CA LYS A 16 -11.53 -4.78 -4.63
C LYS A 16 -10.27 -5.53 -4.21
N LEU A 17 -9.11 -5.22 -4.77
CA LEU A 17 -7.85 -5.86 -4.42
C LEU A 17 -7.46 -5.56 -2.95
N SER A 18 -7.62 -4.31 -2.49
CA SER A 18 -7.42 -3.94 -1.09
C SER A 18 -8.36 -4.68 -0.14
N SER A 19 -9.62 -4.88 -0.54
CA SER A 19 -10.60 -5.67 0.24
C SER A 19 -10.24 -7.15 0.27
N ILE A 20 -9.83 -7.73 -0.85
CA ILE A 20 -9.42 -9.14 -0.95
C ILE A 20 -8.19 -9.42 -0.08
N ALA A 21 -7.29 -8.45 0.09
CA ALA A 21 -6.08 -8.60 0.89
C ALA A 21 -6.34 -8.86 2.40
N TYR A 22 -7.56 -8.66 2.89
CA TYR A 22 -7.93 -8.99 4.28
C TYR A 22 -8.18 -10.49 4.52
N SER A 23 -8.25 -11.32 3.48
CA SER A 23 -8.48 -12.75 3.62
C SER A 23 -7.19 -13.52 3.83
N ASP A 24 -7.20 -14.46 4.78
CA ASP A 24 -6.12 -15.45 5.00
C ASP A 24 -6.32 -16.73 4.17
N ASP A 25 -7.50 -16.90 3.55
CA ASP A 25 -7.80 -18.04 2.67
C ASP A 25 -7.23 -17.79 1.28
N ILE A 26 -6.01 -18.29 1.06
CA ILE A 26 -5.27 -18.14 -0.20
C ILE A 26 -6.03 -18.70 -1.40
N ASP A 27 -6.75 -19.80 -1.25
CA ASP A 27 -7.48 -20.40 -2.37
C ASP A 27 -8.70 -19.57 -2.75
N TRP A 28 -9.39 -19.01 -1.76
CA TRP A 28 -10.44 -18.02 -1.99
C TRP A 28 -9.88 -16.77 -2.68
N VAL A 29 -8.73 -16.25 -2.20
CA VAL A 29 -8.04 -15.10 -2.81
C VAL A 29 -7.70 -15.38 -4.28
N ARG A 30 -7.05 -16.51 -4.58
CA ARG A 30 -6.72 -16.94 -5.94
C ARG A 30 -7.96 -16.99 -6.85
N LYS A 31 -9.05 -17.55 -6.35
CA LYS A 31 -10.32 -17.64 -7.09
C LYS A 31 -10.92 -16.26 -7.39
N LYS A 32 -10.83 -15.34 -6.42
CA LYS A 32 -11.34 -13.97 -6.58
C LYS A 32 -10.52 -13.14 -7.56
N VAL A 33 -9.20 -13.12 -7.41
CA VAL A 33 -8.33 -12.29 -8.26
C VAL A 33 -8.24 -12.83 -9.70
N ARG A 34 -8.41 -14.15 -9.90
CA ARG A 34 -8.49 -14.73 -11.25
C ARG A 34 -9.67 -14.13 -12.05
N LYS A 35 -10.80 -13.85 -11.40
CA LYS A 35 -11.94 -13.15 -12.03
C LYS A 35 -11.66 -11.69 -12.35
N LEU A 36 -10.61 -11.12 -11.75
CA LEU A 36 -10.16 -9.76 -11.99
C LEU A 36 -8.98 -9.70 -12.99
N GLY A 37 -8.61 -10.85 -13.58
CA GLY A 37 -7.55 -10.92 -14.60
C GLY A 37 -6.15 -11.19 -14.08
N PHE A 38 -5.99 -11.58 -12.80
CA PHE A 38 -4.69 -11.95 -12.24
C PHE A 38 -4.51 -13.47 -12.18
N THR A 39 -3.32 -13.93 -12.60
CA THR A 39 -3.01 -15.36 -12.76
C THR A 39 -2.15 -15.92 -11.64
N THR A 40 -1.36 -15.08 -10.98
CA THR A 40 -0.48 -15.49 -9.89
C THR A 40 -0.71 -14.65 -8.64
N VAL A 41 -0.56 -15.30 -7.49
CA VAL A 41 -0.74 -14.71 -6.16
C VAL A 41 0.44 -15.14 -5.29
N GLU A 42 1.05 -14.18 -4.64
CA GLU A 42 2.02 -14.39 -3.55
C GLU A 42 1.51 -13.74 -2.29
N PHE A 43 1.71 -14.37 -1.14
CA PHE A 43 1.33 -13.82 0.15
C PHE A 43 2.58 -13.58 0.99
N TYR A 44 2.84 -12.34 1.30
CA TYR A 44 3.90 -11.94 2.22
C TYR A 44 3.34 -11.83 3.62
N ASN A 45 3.95 -12.55 4.56
CA ASN A 45 3.53 -12.54 5.97
C ASN A 45 4.78 -12.67 6.85
N LYS A 46 5.07 -11.63 7.62
CA LYS A 46 6.19 -11.62 8.54
C LYS A 46 5.90 -10.71 9.73
N ASP A 47 6.02 -11.26 10.94
CA ASP A 47 5.89 -10.56 12.22
C ASP A 47 4.59 -9.72 12.36
N GLY A 48 3.49 -10.21 11.74
CA GLY A 48 2.18 -9.55 11.73
C GLY A 48 1.95 -8.63 10.53
N ALA A 49 3.01 -8.17 9.88
CA ALA A 49 2.90 -7.41 8.65
C ALA A 49 2.47 -8.32 7.49
N GLN A 50 1.51 -7.88 6.69
CA GLN A 50 0.95 -8.69 5.62
C GLN A 50 0.69 -7.89 4.34
N ALA A 51 0.97 -8.52 3.20
CA ALA A 51 0.63 -7.99 1.87
C ALA A 51 0.45 -9.12 0.87
N TYR A 52 -0.24 -8.84 -0.21
CA TYR A 52 -0.36 -9.71 -1.37
C TYR A 52 0.30 -9.09 -2.59
N ARG A 53 0.96 -9.93 -3.41
CA ARG A 53 1.23 -9.62 -4.80
C ARG A 53 0.18 -10.30 -5.68
N PHE A 54 -0.46 -9.52 -6.53
CA PHE A 54 -1.32 -10.00 -7.62
C PHE A 54 -0.66 -9.68 -8.95
N MET A 55 -0.50 -10.68 -9.82
CA MET A 55 0.24 -10.48 -11.06
C MET A 55 -0.45 -11.17 -12.24
N ASN A 56 -0.36 -10.54 -13.40
CA ASN A 56 -0.69 -11.10 -14.71
C ASN A 56 0.50 -10.92 -15.68
N ALA A 57 0.28 -11.05 -16.98
CA ALA A 57 1.35 -10.93 -17.96
C ALA A 57 2.02 -9.53 -17.95
N GLU A 58 1.28 -8.48 -17.63
CA GLU A 58 1.70 -7.09 -17.81
C GLU A 58 1.77 -6.29 -16.52
N ASP A 59 0.97 -6.65 -15.54
CA ASP A 59 0.78 -5.86 -14.32
C ASP A 59 1.24 -6.65 -13.08
N LEU A 60 1.87 -5.96 -12.15
CA LEU A 60 2.25 -6.41 -10.81
C LEU A 60 1.67 -5.45 -9.79
N VAL A 61 0.77 -5.93 -8.94
CA VAL A 61 0.11 -5.14 -7.90
C VAL A 61 0.53 -5.61 -6.53
N ILE A 62 1.06 -4.72 -5.70
CA ILE A 62 1.27 -4.96 -4.27
C ILE A 62 0.07 -4.38 -3.51
N ALA A 63 -0.68 -5.24 -2.84
CA ALA A 63 -1.83 -4.88 -2.02
C ALA A 63 -1.51 -5.10 -0.54
N CYS A 64 -1.23 -4.02 0.18
CA CYS A 64 -0.93 -4.08 1.61
C CYS A 64 -2.21 -4.28 2.41
N ARG A 65 -2.17 -5.23 3.35
CA ARG A 65 -3.27 -5.50 4.27
C ARG A 65 -3.24 -4.52 5.43
N GLY A 66 -4.40 -3.98 5.78
CA GLY A 66 -4.60 -3.24 7.01
C GLY A 66 -4.95 -4.15 8.18
N THR A 67 -5.05 -3.57 9.37
CA THR A 67 -5.53 -4.27 10.55
C THR A 67 -7.03 -4.55 10.44
N GLN A 68 -7.48 -5.65 11.03
CA GLN A 68 -8.91 -6.01 11.04
C GLN A 68 -9.75 -4.92 11.71
N PRO A 69 -10.92 -4.56 11.16
CA PRO A 69 -11.78 -3.50 11.70
C PRO A 69 -12.19 -3.70 13.15
N THR A 70 -12.25 -4.94 13.63
CA THR A 70 -12.56 -5.29 15.03
C THR A 70 -11.46 -4.89 16.01
N GLU A 71 -10.22 -4.78 15.55
CA GLU A 71 -9.05 -4.39 16.36
C GLU A 71 -8.76 -2.88 16.25
N PHE A 72 -9.48 -2.19 15.36
CA PHE A 72 -9.17 -0.80 15.00
C PHE A 72 -9.40 0.19 16.15
N ASN A 73 -10.39 -0.05 17.02
CA ASN A 73 -10.66 0.81 18.18
C ASN A 73 -9.50 0.79 19.18
N ASP A 74 -8.84 -0.35 19.33
CA ASP A 74 -7.67 -0.51 20.21
C ASP A 74 -6.43 0.12 19.57
N ILE A 75 -6.27 0.00 18.26
CA ILE A 75 -5.13 0.55 17.51
C ILE A 75 -5.19 2.07 17.39
N SER A 76 -6.37 2.69 17.29
CA SER A 76 -6.49 4.15 17.24
C SER A 76 -6.01 4.82 18.54
N ALA A 77 -6.11 4.11 19.67
CA ALA A 77 -5.60 4.55 20.98
C ALA A 77 -4.08 4.28 21.12
N ASP A 78 -3.57 3.20 20.54
CA ASP A 78 -2.18 2.75 20.66
C ASP A 78 -1.28 3.09 19.48
N LEU A 79 -1.83 3.69 18.42
CA LEU A 79 -1.01 4.20 17.32
C LEU A 79 0.01 5.19 17.88
N LYS A 80 1.19 4.65 18.26
CA LYS A 80 2.37 5.45 18.60
C LYS A 80 2.72 6.29 17.38
N ALA A 81 2.03 7.41 17.24
CA ALA A 81 2.19 8.34 16.13
C ALA A 81 3.54 9.07 16.22
N LEU A 82 4.59 8.31 16.61
CA LEU A 82 5.94 8.83 16.70
C LEU A 82 6.48 9.03 15.28
N PRO A 83 6.92 10.24 14.96
CA PRO A 83 7.54 10.51 13.67
C PRO A 83 8.99 10.01 13.67
N VAL A 84 9.28 9.04 12.82
CA VAL A 84 10.64 8.52 12.58
C VAL A 84 11.17 8.97 11.23
N VAL A 85 12.49 8.94 11.06
CA VAL A 85 13.14 9.30 9.80
C VAL A 85 12.72 8.30 8.72
N ALA A 86 12.21 8.83 7.61
CA ALA A 86 11.94 8.05 6.42
C ALA A 86 13.25 7.70 5.70
N GLU A 87 13.29 6.59 4.98
CA GLU A 87 14.45 6.23 4.16
C GLU A 87 14.61 7.17 2.97
N THR A 88 13.52 7.74 2.49
CA THR A 88 13.51 8.69 1.38
C THR A 88 13.84 10.09 1.88
N VAL A 89 12.85 10.82 2.39
CA VAL A 89 13.04 12.19 2.86
C VAL A 89 12.08 12.49 4.01
N SER A 90 12.56 13.24 5.03
CA SER A 90 11.73 13.72 6.16
C SER A 90 11.27 12.60 7.10
N ARG A 91 10.03 12.65 7.58
CA ARG A 91 9.54 11.76 8.63
C ARG A 91 8.22 11.09 8.25
N VAL A 92 8.08 9.85 8.68
CA VAL A 92 6.89 9.00 8.52
C VAL A 92 6.44 8.45 9.86
N HIS A 93 5.25 7.89 9.90
CA HIS A 93 4.69 7.21 11.05
C HIS A 93 5.46 5.91 11.35
N GLN A 94 5.94 5.78 12.60
CA GLN A 94 6.77 4.65 13.02
C GLN A 94 6.08 3.30 12.79
N GLY A 95 4.82 3.17 13.19
CA GLY A 95 4.09 1.90 13.07
C GLY A 95 4.03 1.42 11.61
N PHE A 96 3.67 2.28 10.67
CA PHE A 96 3.63 1.89 9.24
C PHE A 96 5.02 1.55 8.71
N LYS A 97 6.05 2.27 9.16
CA LYS A 97 7.42 2.00 8.74
C LYS A 97 7.91 0.64 9.22
N VAL A 98 7.63 0.28 10.48
CA VAL A 98 8.02 -1.03 11.03
C VAL A 98 7.40 -2.16 10.23
N GLU A 99 6.09 -2.11 9.98
CA GLU A 99 5.39 -3.12 9.16
C GLU A 99 6.00 -3.24 7.74
N VAL A 100 6.35 -2.10 7.15
CA VAL A 100 7.00 -2.10 5.83
C VAL A 100 8.41 -2.67 5.93
N ASP A 101 9.20 -2.32 6.95
CA ASP A 101 10.57 -2.83 7.12
C ASP A 101 10.61 -4.36 7.17
N GLU A 102 9.59 -4.99 7.78
CA GLU A 102 9.47 -6.45 7.84
C GLU A 102 9.23 -7.08 6.46
N LEU A 103 8.37 -6.49 5.64
CA LEU A 103 8.00 -7.05 4.34
C LEU A 103 8.94 -6.63 3.21
N TRP A 104 9.60 -5.48 3.33
CA TRP A 104 10.32 -4.84 2.24
C TRP A 104 11.38 -5.73 1.57
N PRO A 105 12.21 -6.50 2.30
CA PRO A 105 13.19 -7.34 1.65
C PRO A 105 12.58 -8.37 0.69
N MET A 106 11.46 -9.00 1.07
CA MET A 106 10.76 -9.98 0.25
C MET A 106 10.07 -9.33 -0.95
N VAL A 107 9.43 -8.19 -0.73
CA VAL A 107 8.74 -7.44 -1.79
C VAL A 107 9.74 -6.92 -2.81
N LEU A 108 10.87 -6.35 -2.36
CA LEU A 108 11.92 -5.82 -3.22
C LEU A 108 12.59 -6.93 -4.04
N GLU A 109 12.91 -8.07 -3.42
CA GLU A 109 13.47 -9.24 -4.12
C GLU A 109 12.52 -9.69 -5.24
N ASP A 110 11.22 -9.78 -4.93
CA ASP A 110 10.23 -10.27 -5.89
C ASP A 110 9.99 -9.29 -7.04
N ILE A 111 9.94 -7.98 -6.76
CA ILE A 111 9.85 -6.94 -7.80
C ILE A 111 11.08 -7.01 -8.73
N ASN A 112 12.27 -7.23 -8.18
CA ASN A 112 13.53 -7.27 -8.94
C ASN A 112 13.77 -8.60 -9.69
N ARG A 113 12.92 -9.61 -9.52
CA ARG A 113 13.07 -10.85 -10.29
C ARG A 113 12.97 -10.55 -11.79
N LYS A 114 13.87 -11.11 -12.57
CA LYS A 114 13.92 -10.93 -14.03
C LYS A 114 12.58 -11.22 -14.72
N VAL A 115 11.79 -12.17 -14.19
CA VAL A 115 10.45 -12.51 -14.71
C VAL A 115 9.45 -11.36 -14.57
N ASN A 116 9.73 -10.42 -13.67
CA ASN A 116 8.89 -9.24 -13.39
C ASN A 116 9.42 -7.96 -14.08
N GLU A 117 10.58 -8.05 -14.74
CA GLU A 117 11.13 -6.97 -15.53
C GLU A 117 10.13 -6.50 -16.60
N ASN A 118 9.95 -5.20 -16.73
CA ASN A 118 8.98 -4.56 -17.63
C ASN A 118 7.50 -4.69 -17.26
N LYS A 119 7.15 -5.32 -16.12
CA LYS A 119 5.77 -5.26 -15.64
C LYS A 119 5.47 -3.89 -15.06
N LYS A 120 4.25 -3.43 -15.25
CA LYS A 120 3.74 -2.20 -14.62
C LYS A 120 3.49 -2.44 -13.15
N LEU A 121 4.13 -1.64 -12.31
CA LEU A 121 4.09 -1.77 -10.87
C LEU A 121 3.04 -0.82 -10.27
N TRP A 122 2.16 -1.38 -9.46
CA TRP A 122 1.07 -0.67 -8.80
C TRP A 122 1.06 -0.97 -7.30
N PHE A 123 0.68 0.02 -6.51
CA PHE A 123 0.48 -0.18 -5.07
C PHE A 123 -0.94 0.17 -4.66
N THR A 124 -1.48 -0.59 -3.70
CA THR A 124 -2.79 -0.31 -3.12
C THR A 124 -2.88 -0.77 -1.67
N GLY A 125 -3.82 -0.19 -0.93
CA GLY A 125 -4.11 -0.60 0.44
C GLY A 125 -5.29 0.17 1.03
N HIS A 126 -5.85 -0.40 2.10
CA HIS A 126 -6.92 0.22 2.88
C HIS A 126 -6.47 0.41 4.32
N SER A 127 -6.87 1.51 4.97
CA SER A 127 -6.56 1.80 6.38
C SER A 127 -5.05 1.80 6.65
N LEU A 128 -4.55 1.07 7.63
CA LEU A 128 -3.12 0.88 7.92
C LEU A 128 -2.35 0.40 6.67
N GLY A 129 -2.91 -0.55 5.91
CA GLY A 129 -2.33 -1.03 4.67
C GLY A 129 -2.15 0.08 3.61
N ALA A 130 -2.98 1.12 3.64
CA ALA A 130 -2.80 2.30 2.78
C ALA A 130 -1.54 3.09 3.18
N GLY A 131 -1.26 3.20 4.49
CA GLY A 131 -0.01 3.79 4.99
C GLY A 131 1.22 3.00 4.56
N MET A 132 1.16 1.67 4.67
CA MET A 132 2.22 0.77 4.22
C MET A 132 2.46 0.90 2.70
N ALA A 133 1.39 0.84 1.89
CA ALA A 133 1.47 0.98 0.44
C ALA A 133 2.12 2.31 0.02
N THR A 134 1.81 3.40 0.74
CA THR A 134 2.41 4.72 0.50
C THR A 134 3.92 4.71 0.78
N ILE A 135 4.37 4.08 1.87
CA ILE A 135 5.80 3.98 2.19
C ILE A 135 6.52 3.08 1.19
N MET A 136 5.95 1.93 0.82
CA MET A 136 6.55 1.04 -0.18
C MET A 136 6.70 1.73 -1.54
N ALA A 137 5.66 2.43 -2.00
CA ALA A 137 5.72 3.21 -3.23
C ALA A 137 6.81 4.30 -3.18
N SER A 138 6.92 5.03 -2.06
CA SER A 138 7.99 6.02 -1.86
C SER A 138 9.39 5.41 -1.93
N ARG A 139 9.58 4.22 -1.34
CA ARG A 139 10.87 3.53 -1.35
C ARG A 139 11.32 3.09 -2.73
N CYS A 140 10.40 2.72 -3.61
CA CYS A 140 10.74 2.33 -4.97
C CYS A 140 11.51 3.41 -5.74
N HIS A 141 11.37 4.69 -5.38
CA HIS A 141 12.17 5.77 -5.96
C HIS A 141 13.66 5.74 -5.57
N LEU A 142 14.00 5.10 -4.44
CA LEU A 142 15.40 4.93 -4.04
C LEU A 142 16.09 3.82 -4.83
N TYR A 143 15.32 2.94 -5.41
CA TYR A 143 15.76 1.76 -6.15
C TYR A 143 15.38 1.94 -7.62
N ALA A 144 15.97 2.96 -8.27
CA ALA A 144 15.62 3.43 -9.61
C ALA A 144 15.76 2.38 -10.74
N ASP A 145 16.41 1.25 -10.45
CA ASP A 145 16.53 0.11 -11.37
C ASP A 145 15.26 -0.77 -11.40
N ILE A 146 14.29 -0.46 -10.53
CA ILE A 146 13.00 -1.14 -10.49
C ILE A 146 12.08 -0.54 -11.55
N ASN A 147 11.16 -1.37 -12.04
CA ASN A 147 10.08 -0.93 -12.92
C ASN A 147 9.41 0.35 -12.40
N PRO A 148 9.16 1.33 -13.25
CA PRO A 148 8.50 2.55 -12.84
C PRO A 148 7.14 2.23 -12.21
N ILE A 149 6.86 2.91 -11.08
CA ILE A 149 5.55 2.81 -10.46
C ILE A 149 4.56 3.59 -11.32
N GLU A 150 3.48 2.94 -11.73
CA GLU A 150 2.43 3.59 -12.49
C GLU A 150 1.62 4.54 -11.60
N GLU A 151 0.92 4.00 -10.60
CA GLU A 151 0.08 4.79 -9.70
C GLU A 151 -0.06 4.08 -8.33
N LEU A 152 -0.42 4.85 -7.31
CA LEU A 152 -0.78 4.39 -5.96
C LEU A 152 -2.27 4.70 -5.70
N TYR A 153 -3.02 3.69 -5.28
CA TYR A 153 -4.42 3.84 -4.89
C TYR A 153 -4.61 3.50 -3.42
N THR A 154 -5.14 4.44 -2.64
CA THR A 154 -5.40 4.21 -1.21
C THR A 154 -6.83 4.53 -0.82
N TYR A 155 -7.35 3.76 0.14
CA TYR A 155 -8.72 3.85 0.62
C TYR A 155 -8.72 4.03 2.14
N GLY A 156 -9.38 5.07 2.64
CA GLY A 156 -9.40 5.36 4.06
C GLY A 156 -7.99 5.54 4.67
N SER A 157 -7.04 6.05 3.91
CA SER A 157 -5.65 6.19 4.36
C SER A 157 -5.51 7.16 5.52
N PRO A 158 -4.81 6.79 6.62
CA PRO A 158 -4.34 7.74 7.63
C PRO A 158 -3.32 8.72 7.06
N ARG A 159 -2.89 9.70 7.84
CA ARG A 159 -1.77 10.57 7.49
C ARG A 159 -0.46 9.81 7.70
N VAL A 160 0.29 9.61 6.62
CA VAL A 160 1.47 8.73 6.61
C VAL A 160 2.73 9.44 7.07
N GLY A 161 2.87 10.73 6.78
CA GLY A 161 4.10 11.45 7.06
C GLY A 161 3.95 12.96 7.16
N TRP A 162 5.09 13.62 7.32
CA TRP A 162 5.16 15.07 7.36
C TRP A 162 5.03 15.67 5.94
N LYS A 163 4.70 16.96 5.88
CA LYS A 163 4.45 17.68 4.62
C LYS A 163 5.56 17.50 3.57
N LYS A 164 6.82 17.51 4.00
CA LYS A 164 7.96 17.34 3.08
C LYS A 164 7.99 15.92 2.52
N TYR A 165 7.67 14.90 3.32
CA TYR A 165 7.55 13.52 2.87
C TYR A 165 6.43 13.37 1.83
N CYS A 166 5.23 13.82 2.15
CA CYS A 166 4.08 13.72 1.24
C CYS A 166 4.33 14.41 -0.10
N LYS A 167 4.97 15.59 -0.09
CA LYS A 167 5.33 16.31 -1.32
C LYS A 167 6.41 15.62 -2.17
N SER A 168 7.24 14.77 -1.57
CA SER A 168 8.33 14.07 -2.25
C SER A 168 7.98 12.64 -2.63
N LEU A 169 6.71 12.25 -2.54
CA LEU A 169 6.26 10.89 -2.80
C LEU A 169 6.63 10.40 -4.20
N GLY A 170 6.60 11.29 -5.20
CA GLY A 170 7.09 11.04 -6.56
C GLY A 170 6.25 10.06 -7.39
N VAL A 171 5.11 9.61 -6.87
CA VAL A 171 4.16 8.74 -7.55
C VAL A 171 2.80 9.43 -7.64
N VAL A 172 2.06 9.20 -8.70
CA VAL A 172 0.67 9.65 -8.80
C VAL A 172 -0.17 8.91 -7.77
N HIS A 173 -0.71 9.64 -6.80
CA HIS A 173 -1.45 9.08 -5.68
C HIS A 173 -2.93 9.44 -5.76
N HIS A 174 -3.78 8.42 -5.82
CA HIS A 174 -5.24 8.54 -5.78
C HIS A 174 -5.76 8.12 -4.41
N ARG A 175 -6.11 9.10 -3.59
CA ARG A 175 -6.54 8.90 -2.22
C ARG A 175 -8.06 9.01 -2.09
N TRP A 176 -8.73 7.88 -1.82
CA TRP A 176 -10.16 7.80 -1.61
C TRP A 176 -10.51 7.88 -0.12
N VAL A 177 -11.43 8.80 0.20
CA VAL A 177 -11.84 9.09 1.58
C VAL A 177 -13.36 9.11 1.66
N ASN A 178 -13.91 8.42 2.67
CA ASN A 178 -15.30 8.60 3.05
C ASN A 178 -15.40 9.75 4.07
N ASN A 179 -16.34 10.67 3.89
CA ASN A 179 -16.47 11.90 4.67
C ASN A 179 -16.43 11.74 6.19
N ASN A 180 -16.98 10.65 6.72
CA ASN A 180 -17.06 10.38 8.16
C ASN A 180 -15.97 9.45 8.67
N ASP A 181 -15.01 9.06 7.83
CA ASP A 181 -13.93 8.17 8.22
C ASP A 181 -12.92 8.89 9.12
N ILE A 182 -12.92 8.51 10.41
CA ILE A 182 -12.04 9.09 11.43
C ILE A 182 -10.56 8.71 11.18
N VAL A 183 -10.32 7.55 10.56
CA VAL A 183 -8.98 7.05 10.22
C VAL A 183 -8.20 8.06 9.39
N THR A 184 -8.87 8.66 8.44
CA THR A 184 -8.26 9.65 7.54
C THR A 184 -7.84 10.94 8.23
N ARG A 185 -8.22 11.13 9.51
CA ARG A 185 -7.92 12.32 10.30
C ARG A 185 -6.77 12.11 11.27
N VAL A 186 -6.26 10.90 11.42
CA VAL A 186 -5.16 10.56 12.31
C VAL A 186 -3.89 10.21 11.53
N PRO A 187 -2.69 10.39 12.11
CA PRO A 187 -2.40 11.19 13.29
C PRO A 187 -2.77 12.67 13.13
N LEU A 188 -2.87 13.39 14.26
CA LEU A 188 -3.32 14.78 14.23
C LEU A 188 -2.31 15.71 13.51
N ARG A 189 -2.82 16.73 12.83
CA ARG A 189 -1.99 17.73 12.13
C ARG A 189 -1.03 18.47 13.07
N ILE A 190 -1.42 18.67 14.33
CA ILE A 190 -0.56 19.32 15.34
C ILE A 190 0.75 18.56 15.57
N MET A 191 0.78 17.25 15.25
CA MET A 191 1.97 16.39 15.31
C MET A 191 2.84 16.49 14.03
N GLY A 192 2.53 17.39 13.11
CA GLY A 192 3.26 17.58 11.84
C GLY A 192 2.76 16.72 10.68
N TYR A 193 1.84 15.79 10.91
CA TYR A 193 1.33 14.90 9.87
C TYR A 193 0.36 15.59 8.91
N THR A 194 0.44 15.22 7.65
CA THR A 194 -0.44 15.73 6.60
C THR A 194 -0.78 14.64 5.59
N HIS A 195 -1.61 14.99 4.63
CA HIS A 195 -1.81 14.24 3.40
C HIS A 195 -0.96 14.82 2.28
N ASP A 196 -0.67 14.03 1.29
CA ASP A 196 -0.15 14.41 -0.03
C ASP A 196 -1.24 15.05 -0.88
#